data_552c9930f985224708079730e8e79427
#
_entry.id   552c9930f985224708079730e8e79427
#
_cell.length_a   1.000
_cell.length_b   1.000
_cell.length_c   1.000
_cell.angle_alpha   90.00
_cell.angle_beta   90.00
_cell.angle_gamma   90.00
#
_symmetry.space_group_name_H-M   'P 1'
#
loop_
_entity.id
_entity.type
_entity.pdbx_description
1 polymer ?
#
loop_
_entity_poly.entity_id
_entity_poly.type
_entity_poly.pdbx_seq_one_letter_code
_entity_poly.pdbx_strand_id
1 'polypeptide(L)'
;MTEMKYKRNFCIVAHIDHGKSTLSDRLIQKAKIIDDRKMVNQILDNMDIERERGITIKSQAVTIPYHAKDGHDYELNFVDTPGHVDFSYEVSRAIASCEGALLLVDATQGVESQTVSNMYMALEHDLTMVPVINKIDLASADIESCKKQIDNELGLDSSEAMCVSAKTGEGIDELLEAIVTKFPAPTGNPDGKLAALIFDCHYDVYRGVVVHVRVMEGRLKTGDIIKMMSTGTEYKVEQCGIFKINYEETGVLEAGDVGYIISGLKTVSDVKVGDTITSSVDGVESPLPGFKEVKPVVYSSIYPMDSNDYEELKDSMEKLKLNDASLVYEKDSSLALGNGFRCGFLGLLHLEIVQERLERDFDQAVIFTAPSVRYLLHLSNGEDMYIDNPSEYPQGRIKDSEEPYIKASIITPSEFLGSIMALCTEKRGMQTNMTYLDTKRVELTYEMPLAEVLFDFYDRLKSYSRGYASFDYEVIGYRASDLVKVDILLNGKQVDALSMLCFKDNAVARSRKVCERLKDEISRQQFKIAIQGAIGGQIISRETVNPVRKDVLAKCYGGDITRKRKLLEKQKEGKKRMKMIGDVELPQSAFLAVLKEKEE
;
A
#
# COMPACT_ATOMS: atom_id res chain seq x y z
N MET A 1 30.23 2.41 23.26
CA MET A 1 28.74 2.44 23.23
C MET A 1 28.26 3.64 23.96
N THR A 2 27.25 4.28 23.43
CA THR A 2 26.62 5.45 24.07
C THR A 2 25.79 4.99 25.27
N GLU A 3 25.92 5.68 26.43
CA GLU A 3 25.08 5.37 27.60
C GLU A 3 23.61 5.57 27.25
N MET A 4 22.71 4.71 27.75
CA MET A 4 21.28 4.72 27.47
C MET A 4 20.62 6.11 27.63
N LYS A 5 21.03 6.88 28.65
CA LYS A 5 20.50 8.24 28.89
C LYS A 5 20.75 9.23 27.74
N TYR A 6 21.73 8.96 26.88
CA TYR A 6 22.09 9.77 25.72
C TYR A 6 21.57 9.17 24.41
N LYS A 7 20.69 8.16 24.45
CA LYS A 7 20.00 7.62 23.28
C LYS A 7 18.62 8.23 23.14
N ARG A 8 18.17 8.44 21.90
CA ARG A 8 16.81 8.88 21.57
C ARG A 8 16.32 8.07 20.38
N ASN A 9 15.23 7.34 20.57
CA ASN A 9 14.59 6.58 19.51
C ASN A 9 13.28 7.27 19.15
N PHE A 10 13.13 7.67 17.91
CA PHE A 10 11.96 8.41 17.44
C PHE A 10 11.63 8.09 15.99
N CYS A 11 10.39 8.32 15.62
CA CYS A 11 9.92 8.23 14.26
C CYS A 11 9.43 9.60 13.75
N ILE A 12 9.34 9.74 12.41
CA ILE A 12 8.75 10.89 11.76
C ILE A 12 7.45 10.43 11.12
N VAL A 13 6.33 10.94 11.60
CA VAL A 13 5.00 10.65 11.08
C VAL A 13 4.43 11.89 10.40
N ALA A 14 3.87 11.70 9.22
CA ALA A 14 3.41 12.80 8.37
C ALA A 14 2.30 12.35 7.42
N HIS A 15 1.49 13.30 7.00
CA HIS A 15 0.67 13.12 5.81
C HIS A 15 1.53 13.10 4.54
N ILE A 16 0.99 12.56 3.45
CA ILE A 16 1.65 12.56 2.14
C ILE A 16 1.99 14.02 1.74
N ASP A 17 3.14 14.22 1.12
CA ASP A 17 3.62 15.53 0.64
C ASP A 17 3.89 16.60 1.72
N HIS A 18 3.80 16.30 3.02
CA HIS A 18 4.17 17.25 4.08
C HIS A 18 5.70 17.46 4.20
N GLY A 19 6.52 16.73 3.42
CA GLY A 19 7.95 16.91 3.33
C GLY A 19 8.78 16.06 4.28
N LYS A 20 8.26 14.89 4.66
CA LYS A 20 8.90 13.92 5.55
C LYS A 20 10.30 13.51 5.07
N SER A 21 10.42 12.94 3.85
CA SER A 21 11.72 12.48 3.30
C SER A 21 12.73 13.65 3.15
N THR A 22 12.24 14.87 2.85
CA THR A 22 13.09 16.06 2.82
C THR A 22 13.61 16.43 4.21
N LEU A 23 12.77 16.27 5.26
CA LEU A 23 13.18 16.49 6.64
C LEU A 23 14.21 15.45 7.08
N SER A 24 13.97 14.16 6.76
CA SER A 24 14.90 13.05 7.02
C SER A 24 16.28 13.33 6.40
N ASP A 25 16.32 13.76 5.13
CA ASP A 25 17.55 14.17 4.44
C ASP A 25 18.30 15.30 5.19
N ARG A 26 17.57 16.29 5.70
CA ARG A 26 18.17 17.41 6.43
C ARG A 26 18.75 17.00 7.77
N LEU A 27 18.07 16.11 8.50
CA LEU A 27 18.61 15.58 9.76
C LEU A 27 19.91 14.82 9.52
N ILE A 28 19.95 13.96 8.48
CA ILE A 28 21.14 13.20 8.08
C ILE A 28 22.28 14.14 7.65
N GLN A 29 21.98 15.15 6.85
CA GLN A 29 22.96 16.13 6.38
C GLN A 29 23.59 16.92 7.53
N LYS A 30 22.75 17.39 8.48
CA LYS A 30 23.22 18.15 9.64
C LYS A 30 24.12 17.33 10.55
N ALA A 31 23.82 16.04 10.69
CA ALA A 31 24.64 15.09 11.45
C ALA A 31 25.98 14.75 10.77
N LYS A 32 26.22 15.20 9.53
CA LYS A 32 27.46 14.96 8.75
C LYS A 32 27.87 13.49 8.64
N ILE A 33 26.89 12.59 8.61
CA ILE A 33 27.13 11.16 8.41
C ILE A 33 27.59 10.89 6.98
N ILE A 34 27.21 11.76 6.05
CA ILE A 34 27.57 11.69 4.64
C ILE A 34 28.30 12.97 4.26
N ASP A 35 29.31 12.81 3.40
CA ASP A 35 29.94 13.96 2.73
C ASP A 35 28.87 14.68 1.86
N ASP A 36 28.76 16.01 1.98
CA ASP A 36 27.83 16.83 1.21
C ASP A 36 27.88 16.57 -0.30
N ARG A 37 29.04 16.11 -0.81
CA ARG A 37 29.22 15.74 -2.24
C ARG A 37 28.55 14.43 -2.63
N LYS A 38 28.21 13.58 -1.65
CA LYS A 38 27.53 12.27 -1.85
C LYS A 38 26.07 12.33 -1.44
N MET A 39 25.59 13.48 -0.96
CA MET A 39 24.21 13.66 -0.59
C MET A 39 23.32 13.61 -1.83
N VAL A 40 22.36 12.69 -1.83
CA VAL A 40 21.32 12.53 -2.85
C VAL A 40 19.99 12.85 -2.20
N ASN A 41 19.05 13.42 -2.93
CA ASN A 41 17.69 13.62 -2.43
C ASN A 41 17.03 12.27 -2.12
N GLN A 42 16.25 12.23 -1.05
CA GLN A 42 15.54 11.03 -0.59
C GLN A 42 16.50 9.85 -0.36
N ILE A 43 17.55 10.10 0.42
CA ILE A 43 18.65 9.15 0.61
C ILE A 43 18.22 7.86 1.30
N LEU A 44 17.16 7.90 2.11
CA LEU A 44 16.57 6.73 2.77
C LEU A 44 15.61 5.96 1.87
N ASP A 45 15.05 6.60 0.84
CA ASP A 45 14.18 5.93 -0.11
C ASP A 45 15.04 5.06 -1.06
N ASN A 46 15.18 3.78 -0.72
CA ASN A 46 16.10 2.86 -1.40
C ASN A 46 15.56 2.31 -2.72
N MET A 47 14.24 2.36 -2.93
CA MET A 47 13.61 1.89 -4.15
C MET A 47 13.46 3.04 -5.16
N ASP A 48 13.72 2.75 -6.44
CA ASP A 48 13.50 3.75 -7.50
C ASP A 48 12.04 4.21 -7.56
N ILE A 49 11.10 3.30 -7.28
CA ILE A 49 9.66 3.59 -7.20
C ILE A 49 9.35 4.63 -6.11
N GLU A 50 9.99 4.55 -4.94
CA GLU A 50 9.82 5.54 -3.86
C GLU A 50 10.22 6.93 -4.33
N ARG A 51 11.38 7.04 -4.99
CA ARG A 51 11.90 8.32 -5.51
C ARG A 51 11.07 8.89 -6.65
N GLU A 52 10.60 8.05 -7.57
CA GLU A 52 9.76 8.48 -8.70
C GLU A 52 8.38 8.96 -8.25
N ARG A 53 7.77 8.26 -7.28
CA ARG A 53 6.45 8.60 -6.76
C ARG A 53 6.49 9.64 -5.63
N GLY A 54 7.67 9.92 -5.07
CA GLY A 54 7.83 10.84 -3.94
C GLY A 54 7.23 10.34 -2.63
N ILE A 55 7.07 9.03 -2.46
CA ILE A 55 6.48 8.41 -1.28
C ILE A 55 7.43 7.38 -0.68
N THR A 56 7.50 7.31 0.64
CA THR A 56 8.17 6.21 1.35
C THR A 56 7.21 5.02 1.42
N ILE A 57 7.68 3.86 0.99
CA ILE A 57 6.93 2.59 0.99
C ILE A 57 7.35 1.75 2.19
N LYS A 58 8.65 1.62 2.41
CA LYS A 58 9.22 0.82 3.49
C LYS A 58 9.91 1.68 4.53
N SER A 59 9.67 1.38 5.80
CA SER A 59 10.34 2.06 6.91
C SER A 59 11.85 1.82 6.88
N GLN A 60 12.63 2.88 7.12
CA GLN A 60 14.08 2.83 7.18
C GLN A 60 14.57 3.37 8.52
N ALA A 61 15.44 2.61 9.19
CA ALA A 61 16.05 3.04 10.43
C ALA A 61 17.45 3.61 10.18
N VAL A 62 17.78 4.71 10.86
CA VAL A 62 19.11 5.35 10.79
C VAL A 62 19.55 5.82 12.17
N THR A 63 20.80 5.56 12.50
CA THR A 63 21.47 6.05 13.70
C THR A 63 22.32 7.26 13.38
N ILE A 64 22.03 8.39 14.01
CA ILE A 64 22.69 9.69 13.81
C ILE A 64 23.48 10.06 15.07
N PRO A 65 24.80 10.26 15.04
CA PRO A 65 25.54 10.86 16.11
C PRO A 65 25.26 12.38 16.15
N TYR A 66 24.98 12.91 17.33
CA TYR A 66 24.72 14.35 17.50
C TYR A 66 25.40 14.91 18.74
N HIS A 67 26.21 15.96 18.56
CA HIS A 67 26.80 16.69 19.67
C HIS A 67 25.88 17.84 20.08
N ALA A 68 25.21 17.70 21.23
CA ALA A 68 24.21 18.64 21.70
C ALA A 68 24.83 19.88 22.40
N LYS A 69 24.04 20.92 22.55
CA LYS A 69 24.46 22.18 23.22
C LYS A 69 24.80 22.00 24.69
N ASP A 70 24.33 20.93 25.32
CA ASP A 70 24.67 20.55 26.71
C ASP A 70 26.09 19.98 26.86
N GLY A 71 26.81 19.80 25.74
CA GLY A 71 28.17 19.30 25.68
C GLY A 71 28.30 17.79 25.69
N HIS A 72 27.20 17.05 25.55
CA HIS A 72 27.20 15.59 25.46
C HIS A 72 26.97 15.10 24.02
N ASP A 73 27.51 13.90 23.76
CA ASP A 73 27.29 13.20 22.48
C ASP A 73 26.07 12.28 22.63
N TYR A 74 25.08 12.50 21.80
CA TYR A 74 23.84 11.72 21.71
C TYR A 74 23.86 10.79 20.51
N GLU A 75 23.15 9.68 20.65
CA GLU A 75 22.83 8.74 19.60
C GLU A 75 21.34 8.85 19.29
N LEU A 76 21.04 9.39 18.12
CA LEU A 76 19.67 9.61 17.67
C LEU A 76 19.30 8.51 16.67
N ASN A 77 18.47 7.58 17.10
CA ASN A 77 17.93 6.51 16.24
C ASN A 77 16.58 6.95 15.72
N PHE A 78 16.48 7.27 14.46
CA PHE A 78 15.19 7.59 13.89
C PHE A 78 14.74 6.58 12.84
N VAL A 79 13.44 6.35 12.81
CA VAL A 79 12.79 5.48 11.84
C VAL A 79 11.93 6.35 10.93
N ASP A 80 12.30 6.39 9.65
CA ASP A 80 11.48 7.02 8.62
C ASP A 80 10.30 6.13 8.27
N THR A 81 9.07 6.67 8.29
CA THR A 81 7.83 5.88 8.14
C THR A 81 7.11 6.23 6.84
N PRO A 82 6.34 5.31 6.24
CA PRO A 82 5.41 5.65 5.18
C PRO A 82 4.38 6.70 5.61
N GLY A 83 3.90 7.49 4.64
CA GLY A 83 2.83 8.48 4.89
C GLY A 83 1.45 8.05 4.41
N HIS A 84 1.31 6.92 3.71
CA HIS A 84 0.06 6.48 3.08
C HIS A 84 -0.70 5.47 3.95
N VAL A 85 -2.04 5.54 3.94
CA VAL A 85 -2.91 4.65 4.74
C VAL A 85 -2.68 3.16 4.46
N ASP A 86 -2.41 2.78 3.21
CA ASP A 86 -2.13 1.38 2.85
C ASP A 86 -0.93 0.81 3.60
N PHE A 87 -0.03 1.67 4.09
CA PHE A 87 1.17 1.30 4.84
C PHE A 87 1.09 1.61 6.34
N SER A 88 -0.10 1.84 6.88
CA SER A 88 -0.32 2.10 8.31
C SER A 88 0.29 1.01 9.20
N TYR A 89 0.37 -0.21 8.71
CA TYR A 89 1.02 -1.32 9.39
C TYR A 89 2.54 -1.11 9.55
N GLU A 90 3.23 -0.61 8.52
CA GLU A 90 4.65 -0.24 8.62
C GLU A 90 4.85 0.90 9.62
N VAL A 91 3.94 1.89 9.63
CA VAL A 91 3.94 2.99 10.60
C VAL A 91 3.80 2.46 12.03
N SER A 92 2.85 1.57 12.27
CA SER A 92 2.63 0.96 13.61
C SER A 92 3.85 0.22 14.13
N ARG A 93 4.58 -0.49 13.27
CA ARG A 93 5.82 -1.19 13.63
C ARG A 93 6.95 -0.24 13.99
N ALA A 94 7.11 0.82 13.21
CA ALA A 94 8.11 1.86 13.45
C ALA A 94 7.84 2.57 14.78
N ILE A 95 6.59 2.95 15.02
CA ILE A 95 6.13 3.58 16.28
C ILE A 95 6.48 2.71 17.49
N ALA A 96 6.20 1.41 17.43
CA ALA A 96 6.47 0.49 18.55
C ALA A 96 7.96 0.32 18.89
N SER A 97 8.87 0.75 18.02
CA SER A 97 10.32 0.74 18.27
C SER A 97 10.86 2.03 18.89
N CYS A 98 10.00 3.05 19.09
CA CYS A 98 10.36 4.41 19.47
C CYS A 98 9.77 4.83 20.81
N GLU A 99 10.37 5.88 21.41
CA GLU A 99 9.87 6.60 22.56
C GLU A 99 9.31 7.99 22.20
N GLY A 100 9.64 8.50 21.00
CA GLY A 100 9.19 9.80 20.53
C GLY A 100 8.69 9.79 19.09
N ALA A 101 7.86 10.76 18.74
CA ALA A 101 7.40 10.97 17.38
C ALA A 101 7.43 12.46 17.01
N LEU A 102 8.03 12.78 15.87
CA LEU A 102 7.89 14.07 15.22
C LEU A 102 6.62 14.05 14.36
N LEU A 103 5.62 14.83 14.74
CA LEU A 103 4.37 14.94 14.00
C LEU A 103 4.45 16.11 13.03
N LEU A 104 4.66 15.82 11.75
CA LEU A 104 4.93 16.82 10.72
C LEU A 104 3.64 17.34 10.10
N VAL A 105 3.49 18.66 10.10
CA VAL A 105 2.35 19.39 9.52
C VAL A 105 2.88 20.39 8.48
N ASP A 106 2.28 20.44 7.29
CA ASP A 106 2.58 21.41 6.27
C ASP A 106 1.96 22.77 6.62
N ALA A 107 2.76 23.83 6.68
CA ALA A 107 2.30 25.20 6.99
C ALA A 107 1.26 25.74 5.98
N THR A 108 1.11 25.14 4.81
CA THR A 108 0.17 25.55 3.76
C THR A 108 -1.13 24.75 3.72
N GLN A 109 -1.09 23.50 4.17
CA GLN A 109 -2.22 22.58 4.14
C GLN A 109 -2.85 22.40 5.54
N GLY A 110 -2.02 22.49 6.60
CA GLY A 110 -2.46 22.28 7.97
C GLY A 110 -2.57 20.81 8.36
N VAL A 111 -3.42 20.54 9.34
CA VAL A 111 -3.71 19.17 9.81
C VAL A 111 -4.61 18.45 8.82
N GLU A 112 -4.21 17.24 8.43
CA GLU A 112 -4.89 16.39 7.47
C GLU A 112 -5.30 15.06 8.13
N SER A 113 -6.17 14.26 7.48
CA SER A 113 -6.74 13.03 8.06
C SER A 113 -5.69 12.04 8.56
N GLN A 114 -4.62 11.82 7.78
CA GLN A 114 -3.54 10.92 8.17
C GLN A 114 -2.69 11.48 9.33
N THR A 115 -2.61 12.79 9.49
CA THR A 115 -1.97 13.40 10.66
C THR A 115 -2.70 13.00 11.94
N VAL A 116 -4.03 13.04 11.90
CA VAL A 116 -4.89 12.63 13.03
C VAL A 116 -4.77 11.14 13.31
N SER A 117 -4.89 10.28 12.28
CA SER A 117 -4.75 8.82 12.43
C SER A 117 -3.39 8.42 13.00
N ASN A 118 -2.31 9.00 12.49
CA ASN A 118 -0.95 8.74 12.96
C ASN A 118 -0.74 9.22 14.41
N MET A 119 -1.35 10.34 14.79
CA MET A 119 -1.32 10.84 16.16
C MET A 119 -1.98 9.83 17.12
N TYR A 120 -3.18 9.34 16.80
CA TYR A 120 -3.85 8.34 17.64
C TYR A 120 -3.02 7.07 17.78
N MET A 121 -2.40 6.62 16.69
CA MET A 121 -1.51 5.46 16.70
C MET A 121 -0.29 5.69 17.62
N ALA A 122 0.30 6.88 17.60
CA ALA A 122 1.40 7.24 18.49
C ALA A 122 0.95 7.31 19.97
N LEU A 123 -0.27 7.80 20.24
CA LEU A 123 -0.87 7.82 21.58
C LEU A 123 -1.15 6.41 22.13
N GLU A 124 -1.61 5.47 21.29
CA GLU A 124 -1.82 4.07 21.70
C GLU A 124 -0.51 3.40 22.19
N HIS A 125 0.63 3.90 21.73
CA HIS A 125 1.96 3.42 22.12
C HIS A 125 2.66 4.32 23.16
N ASP A 126 1.95 5.28 23.78
CA ASP A 126 2.47 6.21 24.80
C ASP A 126 3.70 7.03 24.33
N LEU A 127 3.82 7.35 23.03
CA LEU A 127 4.93 8.13 22.53
C LEU A 127 4.83 9.60 22.92
N THR A 128 5.97 10.19 23.27
CA THR A 128 6.09 11.65 23.42
C THR A 128 6.06 12.28 22.02
N MET A 129 5.09 13.15 21.76
CA MET A 129 4.93 13.80 20.45
C MET A 129 5.45 15.23 20.47
N VAL A 130 6.17 15.60 19.41
CA VAL A 130 6.59 16.98 19.13
C VAL A 130 6.01 17.41 17.79
N PRO A 131 5.07 18.38 17.78
CA PRO A 131 4.55 18.93 16.54
C PRO A 131 5.65 19.71 15.79
N VAL A 132 5.72 19.51 14.46
CA VAL A 132 6.68 20.20 13.58
C VAL A 132 5.93 20.82 12.42
N ILE A 133 5.93 22.13 12.33
CA ILE A 133 5.31 22.88 11.22
C ILE A 133 6.38 23.13 10.16
N ASN A 134 6.23 22.45 9.02
CA ASN A 134 7.20 22.48 7.90
C ASN A 134 6.75 23.41 6.77
N LYS A 135 7.65 23.68 5.84
CA LYS A 135 7.45 24.52 4.66
C LYS A 135 7.15 25.98 5.00
N ILE A 136 7.72 26.50 6.09
CA ILE A 136 7.55 27.91 6.51
C ILE A 136 8.15 28.90 5.51
N ASP A 137 8.98 28.44 4.57
CA ASP A 137 9.57 29.22 3.48
C ASP A 137 8.59 29.60 2.36
N LEU A 138 7.42 28.98 2.31
CA LEU A 138 6.43 29.26 1.28
C LEU A 138 5.60 30.51 1.61
N ALA A 139 5.33 31.32 0.58
CA ALA A 139 4.54 32.55 0.74
C ALA A 139 3.09 32.31 1.20
N SER A 140 2.56 31.09 1.00
CA SER A 140 1.24 30.64 1.43
C SER A 140 1.22 30.02 2.83
N ALA A 141 2.37 29.97 3.53
CA ALA A 141 2.45 29.39 4.86
C ALA A 141 1.64 30.21 5.89
N ASP A 142 0.77 29.52 6.65
CA ASP A 142 -0.05 30.10 7.73
C ASP A 142 0.23 29.37 9.05
N ILE A 143 1.33 29.75 9.70
CA ILE A 143 1.80 29.14 10.94
C ILE A 143 0.78 29.29 12.07
N GLU A 144 0.13 30.46 12.17
CA GLU A 144 -0.84 30.72 13.24
C GLU A 144 -2.13 29.88 13.08
N SER A 145 -2.55 29.65 11.85
CA SER A 145 -3.66 28.74 11.58
C SER A 145 -3.28 27.30 11.93
N CYS A 146 -2.09 26.84 11.54
CA CYS A 146 -1.61 25.49 11.87
C CYS A 146 -1.49 25.29 13.39
N LYS A 147 -0.99 26.25 14.15
CA LYS A 147 -0.93 26.18 15.61
C LYS A 147 -2.31 25.99 16.24
N LYS A 148 -3.30 26.77 15.77
CA LYS A 148 -4.68 26.61 16.25
C LYS A 148 -5.28 25.24 15.93
N GLN A 149 -4.92 24.66 14.79
CA GLN A 149 -5.37 23.30 14.41
C GLN A 149 -4.69 22.25 15.30
N ILE A 150 -3.40 22.40 15.59
CA ILE A 150 -2.66 21.52 16.51
C ILE A 150 -3.33 21.53 17.90
N ASP A 151 -3.68 22.71 18.42
CA ASP A 151 -4.37 22.83 19.71
C ASP A 151 -5.79 22.22 19.68
N ASN A 152 -6.58 22.55 18.65
CA ASN A 152 -8.00 22.22 18.63
C ASN A 152 -8.31 20.82 18.10
N GLU A 153 -7.59 20.37 17.08
CA GLU A 153 -7.86 19.10 16.37
C GLU A 153 -7.01 17.96 16.92
N LEU A 154 -5.77 18.24 17.31
CA LEU A 154 -4.86 17.23 17.86
C LEU A 154 -4.80 17.25 19.40
N GLY A 155 -5.21 18.33 20.03
CA GLY A 155 -5.12 18.48 21.50
C GLY A 155 -3.67 18.52 22.01
N LEU A 156 -2.71 18.87 21.14
CA LEU A 156 -1.30 19.04 21.49
C LEU A 156 -1.01 20.52 21.74
N ASP A 157 -0.07 20.82 22.65
CA ASP A 157 0.33 22.20 22.94
C ASP A 157 1.11 22.80 21.77
N SER A 158 0.49 23.70 21.02
CA SER A 158 1.10 24.36 19.87
C SER A 158 2.23 25.33 20.23
N SER A 159 2.35 25.75 21.50
CA SER A 159 3.48 26.57 21.95
C SER A 159 4.81 25.82 21.87
N GLU A 160 4.75 24.50 21.89
CA GLU A 160 5.88 23.59 21.75
C GLU A 160 6.20 23.21 20.30
N ALA A 161 5.37 23.65 19.34
CA ALA A 161 5.55 23.32 17.93
C ALA A 161 6.82 23.94 17.35
N MET A 162 7.63 23.11 16.70
CA MET A 162 8.84 23.54 16.03
C MET A 162 8.52 24.00 14.61
N CYS A 163 8.93 25.22 14.25
CA CYS A 163 8.73 25.77 12.92
C CYS A 163 10.00 25.57 12.09
N VAL A 164 9.89 24.85 10.97
CA VAL A 164 11.05 24.49 10.14
C VAL A 164 10.79 24.66 8.65
N SER A 165 11.86 24.81 7.88
CA SER A 165 11.86 24.55 6.45
C SER A 165 12.86 23.45 6.14
N ALA A 166 12.38 22.25 5.88
CA ALA A 166 13.23 21.14 5.44
C ALA A 166 13.97 21.48 4.15
N LYS A 167 13.38 22.32 3.27
CA LYS A 167 14.00 22.75 2.02
C LYS A 167 15.18 23.69 2.21
N THR A 168 15.05 24.69 3.06
CA THR A 168 16.11 25.70 3.30
C THR A 168 17.06 25.33 4.41
N GLY A 169 16.64 24.45 5.32
CA GLY A 169 17.37 24.04 6.53
C GLY A 169 17.11 24.96 7.74
N GLU A 170 16.18 25.91 7.64
CA GLU A 170 15.77 26.78 8.73
C GLU A 170 15.09 25.98 9.85
N GLY A 171 15.46 26.25 11.11
CA GLY A 171 14.88 25.62 12.31
C GLY A 171 15.36 24.19 12.58
N ILE A 172 16.24 23.61 11.75
CA ILE A 172 16.68 22.20 11.91
C ILE A 172 17.60 22.01 13.12
N ASP A 173 18.48 22.98 13.40
CA ASP A 173 19.37 22.91 14.58
C ASP A 173 18.55 22.97 15.88
N GLU A 174 17.52 23.79 15.92
CA GLU A 174 16.57 23.89 17.03
C GLU A 174 15.75 22.61 17.18
N LEU A 175 15.36 21.99 16.04
CA LEU A 175 14.65 20.71 16.06
C LEU A 175 15.52 19.58 16.64
N LEU A 176 16.79 19.50 16.27
CA LEU A 176 17.72 18.51 16.84
C LEU A 176 17.88 18.68 18.35
N GLU A 177 17.98 19.92 18.85
CA GLU A 177 18.00 20.20 20.31
C GLU A 177 16.66 19.84 20.98
N ALA A 178 15.53 20.08 20.29
CA ALA A 178 14.22 19.69 20.81
C ALA A 178 14.10 18.17 20.94
N ILE A 179 14.61 17.39 19.98
CA ILE A 179 14.66 15.92 20.05
C ILE A 179 15.42 15.47 21.32
N VAL A 180 16.61 16.06 21.55
CA VAL A 180 17.44 15.72 22.71
C VAL A 180 16.74 16.04 24.04
N THR A 181 16.08 17.20 24.11
CA THR A 181 15.52 17.73 25.37
C THR A 181 14.10 17.23 25.67
N LYS A 182 13.27 17.02 24.65
CA LYS A 182 11.86 16.65 24.81
C LYS A 182 11.60 15.16 24.80
N PHE A 183 12.33 14.39 23.98
CA PHE A 183 12.12 12.95 23.97
C PHE A 183 12.79 12.27 25.16
N PRO A 184 12.11 11.30 25.78
CA PRO A 184 12.71 10.53 26.87
C PRO A 184 13.83 9.62 26.34
N ALA A 185 14.77 9.28 27.20
CA ALA A 185 15.70 8.21 26.94
C ALA A 185 14.96 6.86 26.94
N PRO A 186 15.42 5.87 26.18
CA PRO A 186 14.86 4.53 26.26
C PRO A 186 15.01 3.95 27.66
N THR A 187 14.09 3.06 28.03
CA THR A 187 14.10 2.33 29.29
C THR A 187 14.61 0.90 29.06
N GLY A 188 14.97 0.20 30.10
CA GLY A 188 15.42 -1.19 30.09
C GLY A 188 16.69 -1.41 30.91
N ASN A 189 16.97 -2.66 31.22
CA ASN A 189 18.16 -3.05 32.00
C ASN A 189 19.13 -3.86 31.12
N PRO A 190 20.33 -3.32 30.79
CA PRO A 190 21.31 -4.06 29.98
C PRO A 190 21.79 -5.37 30.61
N ASP A 191 21.70 -5.51 31.93
CA ASP A 191 22.09 -6.72 32.66
C ASP A 191 20.89 -7.67 32.92
N GLY A 192 19.71 -7.33 32.36
CA GLY A 192 18.51 -8.16 32.41
C GLY A 192 18.56 -9.33 31.43
N LYS A 193 17.50 -10.15 31.45
CA LYS A 193 17.31 -11.22 30.45
C LYS A 193 17.01 -10.62 29.07
N LEU A 194 17.62 -11.19 28.05
CA LEU A 194 17.42 -10.69 26.68
C LEU A 194 15.96 -10.76 26.27
N ALA A 195 15.42 -9.60 25.89
CA ALA A 195 14.15 -9.46 25.20
C ALA A 195 14.29 -8.40 24.09
N ALA A 196 14.22 -8.82 22.84
CA ALA A 196 14.29 -7.92 21.70
C ALA A 196 13.07 -8.13 20.79
N LEU A 197 12.45 -7.02 20.36
CA LEU A 197 11.30 -7.01 19.46
C LEU A 197 11.79 -6.97 18.02
N ILE A 198 11.28 -7.87 17.19
CA ILE A 198 11.48 -7.81 15.73
C ILE A 198 10.45 -6.82 15.17
N PHE A 199 10.89 -5.67 14.66
CA PHE A 199 9.97 -4.71 14.07
C PHE A 199 9.96 -4.73 12.55
N ASP A 200 11.01 -5.26 11.88
CA ASP A 200 11.06 -5.49 10.43
C ASP A 200 12.05 -6.59 10.07
N CYS A 201 12.04 -7.03 8.81
CA CYS A 201 13.05 -7.88 8.23
C CYS A 201 13.08 -7.72 6.71
N HIS A 202 14.24 -8.01 6.11
CA HIS A 202 14.36 -8.06 4.65
C HIS A 202 15.42 -9.07 4.24
N TYR A 203 15.40 -9.42 2.97
CA TYR A 203 16.40 -10.30 2.36
C TYR A 203 17.43 -9.45 1.61
N ASP A 204 18.70 -9.64 1.97
CA ASP A 204 19.84 -9.08 1.27
C ASP A 204 20.53 -10.20 0.48
N VAL A 205 20.85 -9.97 -0.79
CA VAL A 205 21.43 -11.00 -1.69
C VAL A 205 22.79 -11.52 -1.19
N TYR A 206 23.52 -10.69 -0.46
CA TYR A 206 24.87 -11.01 0.03
C TYR A 206 24.88 -11.51 1.48
N ARG A 207 23.92 -11.08 2.29
CA ARG A 207 23.87 -11.30 3.74
C ARG A 207 22.80 -12.27 4.19
N GLY A 208 21.88 -12.62 3.29
CA GLY A 208 20.70 -13.40 3.64
C GLY A 208 19.63 -12.58 4.36
N VAL A 209 18.93 -13.17 5.31
CA VAL A 209 17.88 -12.49 6.07
C VAL A 209 18.51 -11.56 7.12
N VAL A 210 18.23 -10.28 6.99
CA VAL A 210 18.58 -9.23 7.95
C VAL A 210 17.35 -8.92 8.79
N VAL A 211 17.42 -9.13 10.09
CA VAL A 211 16.31 -8.90 11.03
C VAL A 211 16.55 -7.59 11.77
N HIS A 212 15.58 -6.69 11.74
CA HIS A 212 15.61 -5.41 12.44
C HIS A 212 15.04 -5.58 13.83
N VAL A 213 15.80 -5.18 14.84
CA VAL A 213 15.45 -5.43 16.23
C VAL A 213 15.54 -4.16 17.08
N ARG A 214 14.61 -4.05 18.00
CA ARG A 214 14.64 -3.14 19.13
C ARG A 214 14.93 -3.94 20.38
N VAL A 215 16.11 -3.75 20.99
CA VAL A 215 16.45 -4.44 22.27
C VAL A 215 15.76 -3.70 23.41
N MET A 216 14.80 -4.36 24.05
CA MET A 216 14.06 -3.81 25.19
C MET A 216 14.77 -4.07 26.51
N GLU A 217 15.30 -5.29 26.69
CA GLU A 217 16.01 -5.74 27.90
C GLU A 217 17.22 -6.58 27.50
N GLY A 218 18.25 -6.55 28.37
CA GLY A 218 19.43 -7.40 28.24
C GLY A 218 20.42 -6.94 27.16
N ARG A 219 21.25 -7.87 26.73
CA ARG A 219 22.28 -7.70 25.67
C ARG A 219 22.23 -8.85 24.69
N LEU A 220 22.54 -8.55 23.45
CA LEU A 220 22.68 -9.50 22.37
C LEU A 220 24.06 -9.31 21.73
N LYS A 221 24.83 -10.39 21.57
CA LYS A 221 26.20 -10.35 21.03
C LYS A 221 26.37 -11.28 19.85
N THR A 222 27.31 -10.94 18.99
CA THR A 222 27.80 -11.86 17.97
C THR A 222 28.29 -13.15 18.61
N GLY A 223 27.79 -14.28 18.13
CA GLY A 223 28.10 -15.61 18.65
C GLY A 223 27.07 -16.19 19.62
N ASP A 224 26.15 -15.37 20.17
CA ASP A 224 25.09 -15.84 21.04
C ASP A 224 24.11 -16.76 20.30
N ILE A 225 23.51 -17.69 21.05
CA ILE A 225 22.41 -18.51 20.56
C ILE A 225 21.11 -17.88 21.04
N ILE A 226 20.33 -17.40 20.09
CA ILE A 226 19.04 -16.76 20.30
C ILE A 226 17.90 -17.71 20.00
N LYS A 227 16.74 -17.48 20.58
CA LYS A 227 15.52 -18.24 20.37
C LYS A 227 14.41 -17.31 19.92
N MET A 228 13.74 -17.64 18.81
CA MET A 228 12.49 -17.01 18.37
C MET A 228 11.34 -17.55 19.23
N MET A 229 10.61 -16.69 19.93
CA MET A 229 9.61 -17.18 20.89
C MET A 229 8.38 -17.79 20.22
N SER A 230 7.98 -17.29 19.03
CA SER A 230 6.82 -17.79 18.30
C SER A 230 7.00 -19.20 17.75
N THR A 231 8.20 -19.52 17.25
CA THR A 231 8.50 -20.81 16.62
C THR A 231 9.26 -21.77 17.55
N GLY A 232 9.91 -21.23 18.59
CA GLY A 232 10.80 -21.98 19.46
C GLY A 232 12.14 -22.35 18.83
N THR A 233 12.41 -21.89 17.61
CA THR A 233 13.62 -22.24 16.85
C THR A 233 14.80 -21.41 17.33
N GLU A 234 15.96 -22.04 17.41
CA GLU A 234 17.22 -21.43 17.86
C GLU A 234 18.15 -21.13 16.69
N TYR A 235 18.78 -19.95 16.75
CA TYR A 235 19.73 -19.49 15.74
C TYR A 235 20.97 -18.89 16.41
N LYS A 236 22.13 -19.04 15.75
CA LYS A 236 23.34 -18.37 16.18
C LYS A 236 23.45 -17.00 15.53
N VAL A 237 23.70 -15.97 16.32
CA VAL A 237 23.97 -14.61 15.81
C VAL A 237 25.34 -14.60 15.14
N GLU A 238 25.36 -14.42 13.81
CA GLU A 238 26.60 -14.31 13.03
C GLU A 238 27.15 -12.90 13.06
N GLN A 239 26.26 -11.90 12.98
CA GLN A 239 26.59 -10.48 12.99
C GLN A 239 25.48 -9.68 13.66
N CYS A 240 25.82 -8.63 14.39
CA CYS A 240 24.89 -7.63 14.88
C CYS A 240 25.52 -6.23 14.86
N GLY A 241 24.67 -5.21 14.71
CA GLY A 241 25.11 -3.83 14.62
C GLY A 241 23.97 -2.84 14.46
N ILE A 242 24.33 -1.60 14.17
CA ILE A 242 23.41 -0.46 14.02
C ILE A 242 23.26 -0.06 12.55
N PHE A 243 22.17 0.67 12.28
CA PHE A 243 21.91 1.24 10.97
C PHE A 243 22.53 2.63 10.88
N LYS A 244 23.64 2.75 10.17
CA LYS A 244 24.00 4.03 9.55
C LYS A 244 23.45 4.02 8.12
N ILE A 245 23.95 4.86 7.24
CA ILE A 245 23.59 4.73 5.82
C ILE A 245 23.96 3.36 5.26
N ASN A 246 25.06 2.80 5.76
CA ASN A 246 25.43 1.40 5.58
C ASN A 246 25.39 0.70 6.94
N TYR A 247 25.22 -0.60 6.94
CA TYR A 247 25.31 -1.43 8.13
C TYR A 247 26.68 -1.28 8.81
N GLU A 248 26.66 -0.89 10.10
CA GLU A 248 27.86 -0.84 10.92
C GLU A 248 27.82 -1.96 11.95
N GLU A 249 28.78 -2.88 11.85
CA GLU A 249 28.91 -3.96 12.80
C GLU A 249 29.47 -3.44 14.14
N THR A 250 28.69 -3.58 15.22
CA THR A 250 29.10 -3.21 16.56
C THR A 250 29.47 -4.43 17.41
N GLY A 251 29.08 -5.64 16.97
CA GLY A 251 29.31 -6.89 17.68
C GLY A 251 28.47 -7.08 18.94
N VAL A 252 27.75 -6.04 19.39
CA VAL A 252 26.82 -6.11 20.52
C VAL A 252 25.72 -5.06 20.37
N LEU A 253 24.51 -5.42 20.79
CA LEU A 253 23.37 -4.52 21.00
C LEU A 253 22.92 -4.65 22.45
N GLU A 254 22.59 -3.53 23.10
CA GLU A 254 22.13 -3.45 24.48
C GLU A 254 20.71 -2.90 24.58
N ALA A 255 20.08 -3.08 25.73
CA ALA A 255 18.78 -2.46 26.00
C ALA A 255 18.80 -0.97 25.61
N GLY A 256 17.79 -0.56 24.84
CA GLY A 256 17.71 0.78 24.26
C GLY A 256 18.17 0.87 22.81
N ASP A 257 18.89 -0.10 22.26
CA ASP A 257 19.38 -0.06 20.89
C ASP A 257 18.33 -0.45 19.85
N VAL A 258 18.34 0.27 18.73
CA VAL A 258 17.71 -0.11 17.47
C VAL A 258 18.81 -0.56 16.52
N GLY A 259 18.74 -1.80 16.05
CA GLY A 259 19.80 -2.34 15.23
C GLY A 259 19.36 -3.55 14.41
N TYR A 260 20.34 -4.24 13.85
CA TYR A 260 20.11 -5.43 13.04
C TYR A 260 20.86 -6.65 13.55
N ILE A 261 20.34 -7.81 13.21
CA ILE A 261 21.03 -9.10 13.37
C ILE A 261 20.98 -9.91 12.09
N ILE A 262 22.04 -10.66 11.85
CA ILE A 262 22.16 -11.69 10.82
C ILE A 262 22.47 -13.00 11.55
N SER A 263 21.66 -14.04 11.29
CA SER A 263 21.71 -15.28 12.08
C SER A 263 21.57 -16.55 11.23
N GLY A 264 22.06 -16.52 9.98
CA GLY A 264 22.06 -17.71 9.10
C GLY A 264 20.66 -18.20 8.74
N LEU A 265 19.64 -17.37 8.92
CA LEU A 265 18.26 -17.62 8.48
C LEU A 265 18.21 -17.76 6.97
N LYS A 266 17.65 -18.86 6.48
CA LYS A 266 17.59 -19.15 5.04
C LYS A 266 16.33 -18.59 4.39
N THR A 267 15.25 -18.50 5.15
CA THR A 267 13.96 -18.02 4.67
C THR A 267 13.38 -16.98 5.63
N VAL A 268 12.72 -15.98 5.10
CA VAL A 268 12.02 -14.96 5.91
C VAL A 268 10.78 -15.55 6.58
N SER A 269 10.23 -16.63 6.04
CA SER A 269 9.14 -17.37 6.71
C SER A 269 9.49 -17.89 8.10
N ASP A 270 10.79 -18.00 8.41
CA ASP A 270 11.28 -18.38 9.74
C ASP A 270 11.27 -17.21 10.74
N VAL A 271 11.05 -15.98 10.25
CA VAL A 271 10.99 -14.76 11.05
C VAL A 271 9.58 -14.20 11.00
N LYS A 272 8.96 -14.05 12.15
CA LYS A 272 7.68 -13.36 12.27
C LYS A 272 7.92 -11.94 12.81
N VAL A 273 7.55 -10.93 12.04
CA VAL A 273 7.60 -9.55 12.53
C VAL A 273 6.61 -9.39 13.69
N GLY A 274 7.07 -8.76 14.78
CA GLY A 274 6.34 -8.72 16.06
C GLY A 274 6.71 -9.86 17.01
N ASP A 275 7.58 -10.79 16.59
CA ASP A 275 8.07 -11.84 17.48
C ASP A 275 9.13 -11.29 18.45
N THR A 276 9.34 -12.01 19.53
CA THR A 276 10.34 -11.72 20.54
C THR A 276 11.54 -12.64 20.37
N ILE A 277 12.72 -12.03 20.33
CA ILE A 277 14.00 -12.72 20.42
C ILE A 277 14.43 -12.76 21.88
N THR A 278 14.81 -13.94 22.34
CA THR A 278 15.36 -14.13 23.68
C THR A 278 16.60 -15.04 23.65
N SER A 279 17.30 -15.15 24.77
CA SER A 279 18.43 -16.10 24.92
C SER A 279 17.91 -17.54 24.98
N SER A 280 18.61 -18.47 24.33
CA SER A 280 18.28 -19.90 24.43
C SER A 280 18.62 -20.50 25.81
N VAL A 281 19.53 -19.87 26.58
CA VAL A 281 20.02 -20.39 27.85
C VAL A 281 19.27 -19.80 29.05
N ASP A 282 19.10 -18.48 29.06
CA ASP A 282 18.41 -17.74 30.17
C ASP A 282 17.46 -16.70 29.54
N GLY A 283 16.45 -17.18 28.86
CA GLY A 283 15.47 -16.33 28.19
C GLY A 283 14.36 -15.81 29.10
N VAL A 284 13.60 -14.83 28.57
CA VAL A 284 12.35 -14.39 29.19
C VAL A 284 11.26 -15.44 29.00
N GLU A 285 10.31 -15.49 29.95
CA GLU A 285 9.22 -16.49 29.93
C GLU A 285 8.03 -16.06 29.06
N SER A 286 7.81 -14.74 28.96
CA SER A 286 6.68 -14.17 28.20
C SER A 286 7.20 -13.32 27.05
N PRO A 287 6.55 -13.41 25.87
CA PRO A 287 6.89 -12.55 24.74
C PRO A 287 6.53 -11.09 25.02
N LEU A 288 7.23 -10.18 24.37
CA LEU A 288 6.84 -8.77 24.28
C LEU A 288 5.49 -8.66 23.56
N PRO A 289 4.72 -7.57 23.78
CA PRO A 289 3.54 -7.28 22.98
C PRO A 289 3.92 -7.25 21.50
N GLY A 290 3.34 -8.16 20.72
CA GLY A 290 3.56 -8.23 19.29
C GLY A 290 2.58 -7.33 18.52
N PHE A 291 2.72 -7.34 17.19
CA PHE A 291 1.82 -6.59 16.32
C PHE A 291 0.54 -7.38 16.04
N LYS A 292 -0.56 -6.65 15.84
CA LYS A 292 -1.80 -7.23 15.32
C LYS A 292 -1.55 -7.79 13.91
N GLU A 293 -2.09 -8.96 13.62
CA GLU A 293 -2.00 -9.55 12.30
C GLU A 293 -2.83 -8.73 11.31
N VAL A 294 -2.19 -8.25 10.26
CA VAL A 294 -2.87 -7.44 9.25
C VAL A 294 -3.54 -8.34 8.24
N LYS A 295 -4.82 -8.12 8.03
CA LYS A 295 -5.60 -8.86 7.03
C LYS A 295 -5.64 -8.06 5.73
N PRO A 296 -5.39 -8.70 4.58
CA PRO A 296 -5.59 -8.07 3.29
C PRO A 296 -7.04 -7.59 3.13
N VAL A 297 -7.20 -6.45 2.46
CA VAL A 297 -8.51 -5.87 2.16
C VAL A 297 -8.82 -5.86 0.67
N VAL A 298 -7.80 -5.92 -0.18
CA VAL A 298 -7.89 -5.95 -1.64
C VAL A 298 -7.29 -7.25 -2.15
N TYR A 299 -7.96 -7.89 -3.09
CA TYR A 299 -7.53 -9.16 -3.67
C TYR A 299 -7.48 -9.06 -5.19
N SER A 300 -6.41 -9.57 -5.79
CA SER A 300 -6.26 -9.69 -7.23
C SER A 300 -5.47 -10.95 -7.56
N SER A 301 -5.74 -11.56 -8.70
CA SER A 301 -4.91 -12.67 -9.18
C SER A 301 -3.84 -12.17 -10.13
N ILE A 302 -2.66 -12.78 -10.03
CA ILE A 302 -1.49 -12.47 -10.85
C ILE A 302 -1.17 -13.70 -11.69
N TYR A 303 -1.08 -13.50 -13.01
CA TYR A 303 -0.72 -14.55 -13.97
C TYR A 303 0.48 -14.10 -14.79
N PRO A 304 1.38 -15.01 -15.17
CA PRO A 304 2.42 -14.69 -16.12
C PRO A 304 1.83 -14.44 -17.50
N MET A 305 2.46 -13.58 -18.30
CA MET A 305 2.01 -13.28 -19.66
C MET A 305 2.19 -14.49 -20.58
N ASP A 306 3.28 -15.21 -20.44
CA ASP A 306 3.48 -16.54 -21.03
C ASP A 306 3.32 -17.61 -19.93
N SER A 307 2.45 -18.59 -20.18
CA SER A 307 2.21 -19.67 -19.21
C SER A 307 3.45 -20.51 -18.88
N ASN A 308 4.48 -20.45 -19.72
CA ASN A 308 5.76 -21.11 -19.46
C ASN A 308 6.57 -20.44 -18.34
N ASP A 309 6.33 -19.16 -18.07
CA ASP A 309 7.07 -18.36 -17.09
C ASP A 309 6.54 -18.53 -15.65
N TYR A 310 5.59 -19.47 -15.43
CA TYR A 310 4.97 -19.69 -14.11
C TYR A 310 5.98 -20.00 -13.00
N GLU A 311 6.99 -20.84 -13.26
CA GLU A 311 8.00 -21.16 -12.24
C GLU A 311 8.90 -19.95 -11.92
N GLU A 312 9.22 -19.12 -12.92
CA GLU A 312 9.98 -17.89 -12.73
C GLU A 312 9.16 -16.85 -11.93
N LEU A 313 7.86 -16.73 -12.23
CA LEU A 313 6.96 -15.89 -11.46
C LEU A 313 6.85 -16.36 -10.01
N LYS A 314 6.78 -17.67 -9.78
CA LYS A 314 6.76 -18.26 -8.43
C LYS A 314 8.01 -17.88 -7.63
N ASP A 315 9.19 -18.03 -8.21
CA ASP A 315 10.46 -17.64 -7.58
C ASP A 315 10.49 -16.14 -7.27
N SER A 316 9.94 -15.32 -8.17
CA SER A 316 9.85 -13.87 -8.01
C SER A 316 8.88 -13.50 -6.88
N MET A 317 7.73 -14.17 -6.79
CA MET A 317 6.76 -14.00 -5.70
C MET A 317 7.34 -14.41 -4.34
N GLU A 318 8.10 -15.50 -4.28
CA GLU A 318 8.82 -15.92 -3.07
C GLU A 318 9.82 -14.84 -2.62
N LYS A 319 10.65 -14.32 -3.54
CA LYS A 319 11.61 -13.25 -3.26
C LYS A 319 10.91 -11.94 -2.85
N LEU A 320 9.81 -11.59 -3.52
CA LEU A 320 9.05 -10.40 -3.19
C LEU A 320 8.48 -10.48 -1.76
N LYS A 321 7.90 -11.62 -1.39
CA LYS A 321 7.39 -11.88 -0.04
C LYS A 321 8.47 -11.80 1.05
N LEU A 322 9.74 -12.12 0.71
CA LEU A 322 10.86 -11.95 1.63
C LEU A 322 11.07 -10.48 2.05
N ASN A 323 10.71 -9.54 1.18
CA ASN A 323 10.87 -8.11 1.42
C ASN A 323 9.55 -7.40 1.76
N ASP A 324 8.43 -8.11 1.66
CA ASP A 324 7.09 -7.60 1.94
C ASP A 324 6.29 -8.63 2.74
N ALA A 325 6.38 -8.53 4.07
CA ALA A 325 5.71 -9.44 4.98
C ALA A 325 4.17 -9.32 4.95
N SER A 326 3.63 -8.22 4.42
CA SER A 326 2.19 -7.98 4.31
C SER A 326 1.56 -8.67 3.10
N LEU A 327 2.36 -9.03 2.09
CA LEU A 327 1.88 -9.74 0.90
C LEU A 327 1.46 -11.17 1.25
N VAL A 328 0.20 -11.48 1.01
CA VAL A 328 -0.33 -12.85 1.15
C VAL A 328 -0.68 -13.37 -0.23
N TYR A 329 -0.25 -14.58 -0.55
CA TYR A 329 -0.62 -15.21 -1.82
C TYR A 329 -0.80 -16.72 -1.69
N GLU A 330 -1.66 -17.25 -2.54
CA GLU A 330 -1.92 -18.67 -2.72
C GLU A 330 -1.98 -19.02 -4.20
N LYS A 331 -1.89 -20.31 -4.51
CA LYS A 331 -1.96 -20.76 -5.91
C LYS A 331 -3.36 -20.52 -6.47
N ASP A 332 -3.43 -20.03 -7.69
CA ASP A 332 -4.66 -19.81 -8.45
C ASP A 332 -4.54 -20.40 -9.86
N SER A 333 -5.67 -20.65 -10.50
CA SER A 333 -5.70 -21.12 -11.87
C SER A 333 -6.90 -20.55 -12.62
N SER A 334 -6.66 -20.09 -13.84
CA SER A 334 -7.67 -19.58 -14.75
C SER A 334 -7.74 -20.45 -16.00
N LEU A 335 -8.95 -20.70 -16.49
CA LEU A 335 -9.14 -21.41 -17.76
C LEU A 335 -8.59 -20.63 -18.94
N ALA A 336 -8.56 -19.29 -18.84
CA ALA A 336 -8.07 -18.41 -19.87
C ALA A 336 -6.57 -18.12 -19.78
N LEU A 337 -6.00 -18.00 -18.57
CA LEU A 337 -4.64 -17.52 -18.32
C LEU A 337 -3.69 -18.60 -17.79
N GLY A 338 -4.19 -19.78 -17.46
CA GLY A 338 -3.39 -20.87 -16.88
C GLY A 338 -3.14 -20.72 -15.38
N ASN A 339 -1.97 -21.16 -14.91
CA ASN A 339 -1.59 -21.11 -13.50
C ASN A 339 -1.07 -19.73 -13.11
N GLY A 340 -1.40 -19.30 -11.90
CA GLY A 340 -1.01 -18.02 -11.31
C GLY A 340 -1.12 -18.03 -9.79
N PHE A 341 -1.28 -16.85 -9.22
CA PHE A 341 -1.40 -16.66 -7.77
C PHE A 341 -2.56 -15.73 -7.45
N ARG A 342 -3.38 -16.11 -6.48
CA ARG A 342 -4.34 -15.21 -5.83
C ARG A 342 -3.62 -14.46 -4.72
N CYS A 343 -3.60 -13.14 -4.79
CA CYS A 343 -2.85 -12.28 -3.89
C CYS A 343 -3.79 -11.38 -3.09
N GLY A 344 -3.43 -11.15 -1.83
CA GLY A 344 -4.07 -10.20 -0.94
C GLY A 344 -3.15 -9.04 -0.63
N PHE A 345 -3.68 -7.82 -0.73
CA PHE A 345 -2.98 -6.54 -0.59
C PHE A 345 -3.62 -5.68 0.51
N LEU A 346 -2.86 -4.76 1.08
CA LEU A 346 -3.35 -3.82 2.09
C LEU A 346 -4.24 -2.73 1.50
N GLY A 347 -4.06 -2.39 0.23
CA GLY A 347 -4.82 -1.42 -0.51
C GLY A 347 -4.44 -1.40 -1.99
N LEU A 348 -4.95 -0.42 -2.74
CA LEU A 348 -4.65 -0.29 -4.18
C LEU A 348 -3.22 0.15 -4.45
N LEU A 349 -2.69 1.09 -3.68
CA LEU A 349 -1.31 1.53 -3.84
C LEU A 349 -0.33 0.38 -3.59
N HIS A 350 -0.61 -0.47 -2.59
CA HIS A 350 0.18 -1.67 -2.35
C HIS A 350 0.14 -2.62 -3.56
N LEU A 351 -1.03 -2.85 -4.18
CA LEU A 351 -1.17 -3.66 -5.39
C LEU A 351 -0.34 -3.09 -6.55
N GLU A 352 -0.42 -1.77 -6.80
CA GLU A 352 0.34 -1.11 -7.86
C GLU A 352 1.86 -1.24 -7.65
N ILE A 353 2.32 -1.09 -6.41
CA ILE A 353 3.74 -1.22 -6.07
C ILE A 353 4.23 -2.65 -6.29
N VAL A 354 3.45 -3.65 -5.89
CA VAL A 354 3.77 -5.06 -6.15
C VAL A 354 3.86 -5.32 -7.65
N GLN A 355 2.94 -4.77 -8.45
CA GLN A 355 2.99 -4.87 -9.91
C GLN A 355 4.28 -4.26 -10.47
N GLU A 356 4.57 -3.01 -10.13
CA GLU A 356 5.78 -2.34 -10.63
C GLU A 356 7.06 -3.06 -10.20
N ARG A 357 7.11 -3.60 -8.99
CA ARG A 357 8.25 -4.38 -8.52
C ARG A 357 8.42 -5.68 -9.27
N LEU A 358 7.35 -6.42 -9.57
CA LEU A 358 7.43 -7.62 -10.41
C LEU A 358 7.97 -7.29 -11.79
N GLU A 359 7.54 -6.18 -12.39
CA GLU A 359 7.99 -5.75 -13.71
C GLU A 359 9.44 -5.24 -13.70
N ARG A 360 9.83 -4.40 -12.72
CA ARG A 360 11.14 -3.72 -12.69
C ARG A 360 12.24 -4.50 -11.99
N ASP A 361 11.95 -5.05 -10.79
CA ASP A 361 12.97 -5.72 -9.96
C ASP A 361 13.22 -7.16 -10.42
N PHE A 362 12.17 -7.80 -11.00
CA PHE A 362 12.21 -9.22 -11.36
C PHE A 362 12.04 -9.50 -12.87
N ASP A 363 11.87 -8.45 -13.70
CA ASP A 363 11.66 -8.55 -15.16
C ASP A 363 10.50 -9.50 -15.54
N GLN A 364 9.43 -9.50 -14.71
CA GLN A 364 8.27 -10.36 -14.91
C GLN A 364 7.16 -9.60 -15.64
N ALA A 365 6.80 -10.06 -16.84
CA ALA A 365 5.61 -9.59 -17.53
C ALA A 365 4.37 -10.30 -16.96
N VAL A 366 3.53 -9.57 -16.22
CA VAL A 366 2.40 -10.14 -15.48
C VAL A 366 1.06 -9.52 -15.85
N ILE A 367 0.00 -10.28 -15.68
CA ILE A 367 -1.40 -9.86 -15.86
C ILE A 367 -2.06 -9.85 -14.48
N PHE A 368 -2.60 -8.70 -14.09
CA PHE A 368 -3.42 -8.56 -12.90
C PHE A 368 -4.90 -8.61 -13.26
N THR A 369 -5.68 -9.38 -12.51
CA THR A 369 -7.14 -9.35 -12.62
C THR A 369 -7.71 -8.11 -11.92
N ALA A 370 -8.96 -7.77 -12.21
CA ALA A 370 -9.64 -6.68 -11.52
C ALA A 370 -9.60 -6.89 -9.99
N PRO A 371 -9.21 -5.85 -9.20
CA PRO A 371 -9.21 -5.96 -7.75
C PRO A 371 -10.62 -6.21 -7.23
N SER A 372 -10.71 -7.04 -6.22
CA SER A 372 -11.94 -7.38 -5.53
C SER A 372 -11.74 -7.27 -4.02
N VAL A 373 -12.85 -7.25 -3.30
CA VAL A 373 -12.86 -7.39 -1.83
C VAL A 373 -13.23 -8.84 -1.48
N ARG A 374 -13.04 -9.21 -0.22
CA ARG A 374 -13.54 -10.48 0.30
C ARG A 374 -14.99 -10.32 0.72
N TYR A 375 -15.87 -11.12 0.14
CA TYR A 375 -17.30 -11.17 0.44
C TYR A 375 -17.63 -12.34 1.36
N LEU A 376 -18.69 -12.22 2.16
CA LEU A 376 -19.22 -13.29 2.97
C LEU A 376 -20.55 -13.76 2.36
N LEU A 377 -20.65 -15.04 2.06
CA LEU A 377 -21.84 -15.67 1.51
C LEU A 377 -22.45 -16.61 2.56
N HIS A 378 -23.73 -16.47 2.81
CA HIS A 378 -24.52 -17.39 3.61
C HIS A 378 -25.19 -18.41 2.68
N LEU A 379 -24.77 -19.65 2.74
CA LEU A 379 -25.28 -20.70 1.87
C LEU A 379 -26.62 -21.27 2.38
N SER A 380 -27.42 -21.80 1.47
CA SER A 380 -28.73 -22.39 1.81
C SER A 380 -28.65 -23.63 2.73
N ASN A 381 -27.45 -24.24 2.84
CA ASN A 381 -27.18 -25.35 3.78
C ASN A 381 -26.82 -24.88 5.20
N GLY A 382 -26.74 -23.56 5.43
CA GLY A 382 -26.41 -22.94 6.72
C GLY A 382 -24.90 -22.72 6.94
N GLU A 383 -24.05 -22.98 5.95
CA GLU A 383 -22.62 -22.70 6.01
C GLU A 383 -22.30 -21.28 5.55
N ASP A 384 -21.31 -20.68 6.18
CA ASP A 384 -20.74 -19.39 5.79
C ASP A 384 -19.49 -19.61 4.94
N MET A 385 -19.40 -18.89 3.83
CA MET A 385 -18.29 -19.00 2.89
C MET A 385 -17.73 -17.60 2.57
N TYR A 386 -16.45 -17.42 2.83
CA TYR A 386 -15.73 -16.22 2.37
C TYR A 386 -15.22 -16.44 0.95
N ILE A 387 -15.49 -15.47 0.06
CA ILE A 387 -14.98 -15.50 -1.31
C ILE A 387 -14.34 -14.14 -1.66
N ASP A 388 -13.23 -14.18 -2.32
CA ASP A 388 -12.59 -13.01 -2.93
C ASP A 388 -12.35 -13.22 -4.44
N ASN A 389 -12.39 -14.48 -4.92
CA ASN A 389 -12.30 -14.84 -6.33
C ASN A 389 -13.70 -15.02 -6.95
N PRO A 390 -14.07 -14.21 -7.98
CA PRO A 390 -15.37 -14.36 -8.65
C PRO A 390 -15.60 -15.76 -9.28
N SER A 391 -14.52 -16.51 -9.61
CA SER A 391 -14.65 -17.85 -10.18
C SER A 391 -15.24 -18.86 -9.21
N GLU A 392 -15.08 -18.65 -7.90
CA GLU A 392 -15.56 -19.51 -6.83
C GLU A 392 -17.04 -19.26 -6.44
N TYR A 393 -17.67 -18.25 -7.04
CA TYR A 393 -19.04 -17.87 -6.73
C TYR A 393 -20.01 -19.04 -6.99
N PRO A 394 -20.68 -19.59 -5.95
CA PRO A 394 -21.53 -20.77 -6.08
C PRO A 394 -22.82 -20.45 -6.83
N GLN A 395 -23.16 -21.28 -7.83
CA GLN A 395 -24.41 -21.11 -8.57
C GLN A 395 -25.60 -21.69 -7.80
N GLY A 396 -26.60 -20.87 -7.49
CA GLY A 396 -27.93 -21.30 -7.04
C GLY A 396 -28.05 -21.81 -5.59
N ARG A 397 -27.07 -21.53 -4.71
CA ARG A 397 -27.08 -21.98 -3.30
C ARG A 397 -26.92 -20.87 -2.27
N ILE A 398 -26.99 -19.61 -2.71
CA ILE A 398 -26.78 -18.47 -1.81
C ILE A 398 -28.14 -18.07 -1.26
N LYS A 399 -28.22 -17.92 0.07
CA LYS A 399 -29.37 -17.39 0.78
C LYS A 399 -29.25 -15.86 0.92
N ASP A 400 -28.12 -15.41 1.46
CA ASP A 400 -27.81 -14.01 1.70
C ASP A 400 -26.33 -13.76 1.43
N SER A 401 -25.93 -12.53 1.19
CA SER A 401 -24.55 -12.11 1.01
C SER A 401 -24.24 -10.81 1.73
N GLU A 402 -22.97 -10.66 2.15
CA GLU A 402 -22.48 -9.47 2.83
C GLU A 402 -21.19 -8.96 2.17
N GLU A 403 -21.01 -7.66 2.19
CA GLU A 403 -19.81 -6.98 1.70
C GLU A 403 -19.11 -6.19 2.81
N PRO A 404 -17.78 -6.01 2.76
CA PRO A 404 -17.07 -5.24 3.74
C PRO A 404 -17.37 -3.74 3.61
N TYR A 405 -17.62 -3.10 4.74
CA TYR A 405 -17.88 -1.68 4.87
C TYR A 405 -16.71 -0.97 5.54
N ILE A 406 -16.51 0.26 5.16
CA ILE A 406 -15.53 1.18 5.75
C ILE A 406 -16.23 2.38 6.37
N LYS A 407 -15.60 2.93 7.40
CA LYS A 407 -15.85 4.28 7.89
C LYS A 407 -14.80 5.17 7.28
N ALA A 408 -15.21 6.05 6.39
CA ALA A 408 -14.35 6.96 5.65
C ALA A 408 -14.40 8.35 6.29
N SER A 409 -13.23 8.96 6.52
CA SER A 409 -13.07 10.36 6.92
C SER A 409 -12.48 11.15 5.77
N ILE A 410 -13.15 12.24 5.39
CA ILE A 410 -12.77 13.11 4.28
C ILE A 410 -12.68 14.53 4.80
N ILE A 411 -11.48 15.11 4.80
CA ILE A 411 -11.28 16.52 5.11
C ILE A 411 -11.15 17.29 3.80
N THR A 412 -11.95 18.34 3.65
CA THR A 412 -12.00 19.11 2.39
C THR A 412 -12.35 20.58 2.64
N PRO A 413 -11.89 21.52 1.76
CA PRO A 413 -12.40 22.87 1.75
C PRO A 413 -13.92 22.91 1.51
N SER A 414 -14.61 23.82 2.22
CA SER A 414 -16.08 23.94 2.17
C SER A 414 -16.64 24.23 0.77
N GLU A 415 -15.83 24.81 -0.12
CA GLU A 415 -16.22 25.07 -1.52
C GLU A 415 -16.45 23.80 -2.35
N PHE A 416 -15.81 22.66 -1.99
CA PHE A 416 -15.95 21.38 -2.68
C PHE A 416 -16.96 20.43 -2.04
N LEU A 417 -17.59 20.84 -0.93
CA LEU A 417 -18.48 20.01 -0.12
C LEU A 417 -19.57 19.33 -0.97
N GLY A 418 -20.26 20.10 -1.83
CA GLY A 418 -21.38 19.58 -2.63
C GLY A 418 -20.97 18.49 -3.62
N SER A 419 -19.83 18.66 -4.29
CA SER A 419 -19.32 17.66 -5.26
C SER A 419 -18.86 16.38 -4.57
N ILE A 420 -18.23 16.49 -3.40
CA ILE A 420 -17.77 15.34 -2.63
C ILE A 420 -18.95 14.58 -2.02
N MET A 421 -19.95 15.28 -1.47
CA MET A 421 -21.16 14.62 -0.97
C MET A 421 -21.91 13.87 -2.09
N ALA A 422 -21.98 14.44 -3.30
CA ALA A 422 -22.57 13.78 -4.46
C ALA A 422 -21.78 12.51 -4.85
N LEU A 423 -20.45 12.58 -4.85
CA LEU A 423 -19.58 11.43 -5.11
C LEU A 423 -19.82 10.32 -4.07
N CYS A 424 -19.80 10.64 -2.78
CA CYS A 424 -20.03 9.65 -1.72
C CYS A 424 -21.42 9.00 -1.84
N THR A 425 -22.44 9.77 -2.19
CA THR A 425 -23.80 9.25 -2.39
C THR A 425 -23.88 8.32 -3.61
N GLU A 426 -23.23 8.68 -4.72
CA GLU A 426 -23.11 7.81 -5.91
C GLU A 426 -22.45 6.47 -5.57
N LYS A 427 -21.47 6.49 -4.66
CA LYS A 427 -20.74 5.31 -4.17
C LYS A 427 -21.43 4.60 -2.99
N ARG A 428 -22.75 4.78 -2.83
CA ARG A 428 -23.57 4.14 -1.80
C ARG A 428 -23.16 4.49 -0.36
N GLY A 429 -22.46 5.62 -0.19
CA GLY A 429 -22.05 6.12 1.11
C GLY A 429 -23.21 6.70 1.91
N MET A 430 -23.27 6.37 3.20
CA MET A 430 -24.17 6.97 4.18
C MET A 430 -23.39 7.94 5.04
N GLN A 431 -23.77 9.21 5.01
CA GLN A 431 -23.16 10.23 5.86
C GLN A 431 -23.56 9.98 7.32
N THR A 432 -22.56 9.85 8.18
CA THR A 432 -22.76 9.65 9.63
C THR A 432 -22.47 10.91 10.43
N ASN A 433 -21.50 11.70 9.99
CA ASN A 433 -21.14 12.95 10.65
C ASN A 433 -20.66 14.01 9.65
N MET A 434 -20.75 15.27 10.05
CA MET A 434 -20.17 16.42 9.35
C MET A 434 -19.77 17.45 10.39
N THR A 435 -18.49 17.78 10.44
CA THR A 435 -17.93 18.72 11.42
C THR A 435 -17.15 19.82 10.69
N TYR A 436 -17.46 21.07 10.98
CA TYR A 436 -16.64 22.19 10.52
C TYR A 436 -15.42 22.31 11.42
N LEU A 437 -14.24 21.99 10.89
CA LEU A 437 -12.97 22.09 11.62
C LEU A 437 -12.60 23.58 11.82
N ASP A 438 -12.82 24.37 10.77
CA ASP A 438 -12.65 25.81 10.80
C ASP A 438 -13.63 26.51 9.81
N THR A 439 -13.44 27.80 9.54
CA THR A 439 -14.30 28.56 8.61
C THR A 439 -14.20 28.13 7.16
N LYS A 440 -13.17 27.36 6.79
CA LYS A 440 -12.87 26.98 5.41
C LYS A 440 -12.89 25.47 5.18
N ARG A 441 -12.68 24.64 6.23
CA ARG A 441 -12.55 23.19 6.10
C ARG A 441 -13.64 22.44 6.84
N VAL A 442 -14.06 21.33 6.25
CA VAL A 442 -15.10 20.44 6.77
C VAL A 442 -14.57 19.03 6.76
N GLU A 443 -14.79 18.31 7.83
CA GLU A 443 -14.64 16.86 7.92
C GLU A 443 -15.99 16.19 7.66
N LEU A 444 -16.01 15.26 6.73
CA LEU A 444 -17.14 14.42 6.40
C LEU A 444 -16.84 12.99 6.82
N THR A 445 -17.72 12.37 7.59
CA THR A 445 -17.64 10.95 7.92
C THR A 445 -18.74 10.18 7.19
N TYR A 446 -18.34 9.16 6.45
CA TYR A 446 -19.23 8.28 5.70
C TYR A 446 -18.99 6.82 6.08
N GLU A 447 -20.06 6.04 6.07
CA GLU A 447 -19.98 4.59 6.02
C GLU A 447 -20.33 4.13 4.61
N MET A 448 -19.43 3.39 3.97
CA MET A 448 -19.60 3.00 2.56
C MET A 448 -18.97 1.63 2.25
N PRO A 449 -19.47 0.94 1.20
CA PRO A 449 -18.87 -0.32 0.80
C PRO A 449 -17.42 -0.14 0.31
N LEU A 450 -16.50 -0.95 0.81
CA LEU A 450 -15.10 -0.91 0.39
C LEU A 450 -14.96 -1.14 -1.14
N ALA A 451 -15.76 -2.03 -1.71
CA ALA A 451 -15.75 -2.31 -3.15
C ALA A 451 -16.04 -1.10 -4.04
N GLU A 452 -16.77 -0.10 -3.57
CA GLU A 452 -17.08 1.11 -4.33
C GLU A 452 -15.95 2.15 -4.29
N VAL A 453 -15.00 2.00 -3.36
CA VAL A 453 -13.83 2.87 -3.22
C VAL A 453 -12.67 2.41 -4.08
N LEU A 454 -12.59 1.11 -4.39
CA LEU A 454 -11.42 0.48 -5.04
C LEU A 454 -11.13 0.96 -6.47
N PHE A 455 -12.08 1.53 -7.21
CA PHE A 455 -11.88 1.72 -8.65
C PHE A 455 -11.53 3.14 -9.07
N ASP A 456 -12.28 4.13 -8.64
CA ASP A 456 -12.15 5.50 -9.15
C ASP A 456 -12.41 6.58 -8.09
N PHE A 457 -12.74 6.16 -6.89
CA PHE A 457 -13.16 7.08 -5.84
C PHE A 457 -12.07 8.08 -5.47
N TYR A 458 -10.85 7.61 -5.26
CA TYR A 458 -9.73 8.46 -4.86
C TYR A 458 -9.35 9.47 -5.94
N ASP A 459 -9.26 9.04 -7.20
CA ASP A 459 -8.94 9.91 -8.33
C ASP A 459 -10.01 10.98 -8.53
N ARG A 460 -11.29 10.57 -8.47
CA ARG A 460 -12.43 11.52 -8.54
C ARG A 460 -12.47 12.47 -7.36
N LEU A 461 -12.17 11.99 -6.15
CA LEU A 461 -12.08 12.82 -4.96
C LEU A 461 -11.01 13.91 -5.14
N LYS A 462 -9.83 13.54 -5.59
CA LYS A 462 -8.73 14.47 -5.88
C LYS A 462 -9.09 15.44 -7.00
N SER A 463 -9.68 14.95 -8.09
CA SER A 463 -10.12 15.78 -9.21
C SER A 463 -11.16 16.83 -8.76
N TYR A 464 -12.22 16.40 -8.04
CA TYR A 464 -13.29 17.29 -7.58
C TYR A 464 -12.85 18.32 -6.56
N SER A 465 -11.83 17.98 -5.76
CA SER A 465 -11.26 18.88 -4.76
C SER A 465 -10.02 19.63 -5.23
N ARG A 466 -9.62 19.49 -6.51
CA ARG A 466 -8.36 20.03 -7.05
C ARG A 466 -7.12 19.61 -6.24
N GLY A 467 -7.14 18.41 -5.69
CA GLY A 467 -6.07 17.86 -4.87
C GLY A 467 -6.14 18.20 -3.39
N TYR A 468 -7.09 19.04 -2.96
CA TYR A 468 -7.15 19.49 -1.56
C TYR A 468 -7.87 18.55 -0.59
N ALA A 469 -8.66 17.58 -1.07
CA ALA A 469 -9.31 16.63 -0.17
C ALA A 469 -8.33 15.56 0.29
N SER A 470 -8.28 15.31 1.59
CA SER A 470 -7.66 14.12 2.17
C SER A 470 -8.69 13.04 2.43
N PHE A 471 -8.25 11.79 2.41
CA PHE A 471 -9.11 10.62 2.59
C PHE A 471 -8.38 9.60 3.44
N ASP A 472 -9.07 9.12 4.46
CA ASP A 472 -8.65 8.03 5.31
C ASP A 472 -9.83 7.10 5.60
N TYR A 473 -9.57 5.83 5.89
CA TYR A 473 -10.65 4.88 6.18
C TYR A 473 -10.23 3.76 7.11
N GLU A 474 -11.22 3.21 7.82
CA GLU A 474 -11.08 2.00 8.62
C GLU A 474 -12.15 0.98 8.23
N VAL A 475 -11.82 -0.31 8.25
CA VAL A 475 -12.79 -1.38 7.98
C VAL A 475 -13.62 -1.63 9.24
N ILE A 476 -14.95 -1.47 9.12
CA ILE A 476 -15.89 -1.57 10.25
C ILE A 476 -16.69 -2.87 10.28
N GLY A 477 -16.41 -3.82 9.38
CA GLY A 477 -17.06 -5.12 9.32
C GLY A 477 -17.87 -5.36 8.06
N TYR A 478 -18.81 -6.30 8.10
CA TYR A 478 -19.61 -6.71 6.96
C TYR A 478 -21.06 -6.27 7.10
N ARG A 479 -21.70 -5.96 5.96
CA ARG A 479 -23.14 -5.63 5.91
C ARG A 479 -23.81 -6.33 4.74
N ALA A 480 -25.09 -6.65 4.92
CA ALA A 480 -25.92 -7.30 3.91
C ALA A 480 -25.92 -6.52 2.58
N SER A 481 -25.71 -7.23 1.49
CA SER A 481 -25.64 -6.69 0.12
C SER A 481 -26.15 -7.71 -0.88
N ASP A 482 -26.99 -7.27 -1.83
CA ASP A 482 -27.48 -8.13 -2.91
C ASP A 482 -26.43 -8.23 -4.02
N LEU A 483 -25.55 -9.22 -3.91
CA LEU A 483 -24.39 -9.43 -4.79
C LEU A 483 -24.74 -10.32 -5.97
N VAL A 484 -24.21 -9.98 -7.14
CA VAL A 484 -24.31 -10.79 -8.36
C VAL A 484 -22.94 -10.95 -9.00
N LYS A 485 -22.75 -12.12 -9.63
CA LYS A 485 -21.60 -12.38 -10.49
C LYS A 485 -21.90 -11.91 -11.90
N VAL A 486 -21.03 -11.07 -12.44
CA VAL A 486 -21.06 -10.65 -13.84
C VAL A 486 -19.91 -11.34 -14.57
N ASP A 487 -20.26 -12.17 -15.55
CA ASP A 487 -19.30 -12.84 -16.43
C ASP A 487 -19.09 -12.03 -17.71
N ILE A 488 -17.83 -11.92 -18.15
CA ILE A 488 -17.48 -11.29 -19.44
C ILE A 488 -17.25 -12.38 -20.48
N LEU A 489 -17.95 -12.26 -21.60
CA LEU A 489 -17.90 -13.21 -22.69
C LEU A 489 -17.29 -12.55 -23.94
N LEU A 490 -16.30 -13.20 -24.54
CA LEU A 490 -15.74 -12.84 -25.84
C LEU A 490 -16.16 -13.86 -26.89
N ASN A 491 -16.92 -13.43 -27.89
CA ASN A 491 -17.52 -14.32 -28.88
C ASN A 491 -18.31 -15.50 -28.30
N GLY A 492 -18.90 -15.30 -27.11
CA GLY A 492 -19.66 -16.32 -26.40
C GLY A 492 -18.83 -17.26 -25.52
N LYS A 493 -17.50 -17.12 -25.50
CA LYS A 493 -16.62 -17.82 -24.54
C LYS A 493 -16.43 -16.94 -23.31
N GLN A 494 -16.59 -17.50 -22.12
CA GLN A 494 -16.34 -16.80 -20.87
C GLN A 494 -14.83 -16.61 -20.66
N VAL A 495 -14.47 -15.41 -20.18
CA VAL A 495 -13.12 -15.07 -19.71
C VAL A 495 -13.23 -14.90 -18.20
N ASP A 496 -12.89 -15.93 -17.46
CA ASP A 496 -13.00 -15.99 -15.99
C ASP A 496 -12.21 -14.89 -15.30
N ALA A 497 -11.02 -14.57 -15.79
CA ALA A 497 -10.16 -13.50 -15.27
C ALA A 497 -10.77 -12.09 -15.36
N LEU A 498 -11.81 -11.89 -16.17
CA LEU A 498 -12.56 -10.64 -16.30
C LEU A 498 -13.92 -10.69 -15.56
N SER A 499 -14.28 -11.81 -14.93
CA SER A 499 -15.49 -11.92 -14.13
C SER A 499 -15.38 -11.06 -12.88
N MET A 500 -16.51 -10.49 -12.42
CA MET A 500 -16.54 -9.61 -11.26
C MET A 500 -17.75 -9.89 -10.37
N LEU A 501 -17.60 -9.60 -9.08
CA LEU A 501 -18.72 -9.54 -8.13
C LEU A 501 -19.06 -8.06 -7.91
N CYS A 502 -20.34 -7.74 -7.93
CA CYS A 502 -20.81 -6.39 -7.69
C CYS A 502 -22.24 -6.36 -7.15
N PHE A 503 -22.61 -5.22 -6.59
CA PHE A 503 -23.99 -4.96 -6.17
C PHE A 503 -24.92 -4.99 -7.39
N LYS A 504 -26.06 -5.66 -7.24
CA LYS A 504 -26.97 -6.01 -8.34
C LYS A 504 -27.45 -4.80 -9.14
N ASP A 505 -27.80 -3.70 -8.47
CA ASP A 505 -28.33 -2.51 -9.14
C ASP A 505 -27.25 -1.82 -10.00
N ASN A 506 -25.96 -1.95 -9.62
CA ASN A 506 -24.83 -1.40 -10.34
C ASN A 506 -24.31 -2.33 -11.46
N ALA A 507 -24.77 -3.58 -11.50
CA ALA A 507 -24.22 -4.62 -12.38
C ALA A 507 -24.29 -4.25 -13.87
N VAL A 508 -25.41 -3.69 -14.33
CA VAL A 508 -25.61 -3.30 -15.73
C VAL A 508 -24.69 -2.14 -16.13
N ALA A 509 -24.61 -1.11 -15.28
CA ALA A 509 -23.78 0.06 -15.55
C ALA A 509 -22.29 -0.32 -15.57
N ARG A 510 -21.84 -1.10 -14.58
CA ARG A 510 -20.46 -1.59 -14.45
C ARG A 510 -20.08 -2.50 -15.62
N SER A 511 -20.94 -3.46 -15.96
CA SER A 511 -20.75 -4.35 -17.11
C SER A 511 -20.64 -3.60 -18.42
N ARG A 512 -21.44 -2.56 -18.63
CA ARG A 512 -21.38 -1.71 -19.83
C ARG A 512 -20.04 -0.98 -19.92
N LYS A 513 -19.62 -0.31 -18.84
CA LYS A 513 -18.32 0.38 -18.79
C LYS A 513 -17.15 -0.55 -19.11
N VAL A 514 -17.15 -1.77 -18.55
CA VAL A 514 -16.12 -2.78 -18.83
C VAL A 514 -16.14 -3.19 -20.30
N CYS A 515 -17.31 -3.46 -20.88
CA CYS A 515 -17.42 -3.83 -22.30
C CYS A 515 -16.96 -2.70 -23.24
N GLU A 516 -17.25 -1.44 -22.94
CA GLU A 516 -16.81 -0.26 -23.69
C GLU A 516 -15.28 -0.14 -23.67
N ARG A 517 -14.65 -0.29 -22.51
CA ARG A 517 -13.18 -0.26 -22.36
C ARG A 517 -12.50 -1.39 -23.11
N LEU A 518 -12.97 -2.60 -22.93
CA LEU A 518 -12.45 -3.76 -23.67
C LEU A 518 -12.55 -3.58 -25.18
N LYS A 519 -13.58 -2.89 -25.67
CA LYS A 519 -13.72 -2.56 -27.09
C LYS A 519 -12.64 -1.59 -27.57
N ASP A 520 -12.23 -0.63 -26.73
CA ASP A 520 -11.18 0.34 -27.08
C ASP A 520 -9.79 -0.30 -27.08
N GLU A 521 -9.54 -1.22 -26.13
CA GLU A 521 -8.25 -1.89 -25.96
C GLU A 521 -8.03 -3.08 -26.91
N ILE A 522 -9.09 -3.84 -27.20
CA ILE A 522 -8.96 -5.00 -28.08
C ILE A 522 -8.74 -4.53 -29.52
N SER A 523 -7.58 -4.86 -30.07
CA SER A 523 -7.21 -4.52 -31.44
C SER A 523 -8.19 -5.14 -32.45
N ARG A 524 -8.48 -4.39 -33.53
CA ARG A 524 -9.33 -4.88 -34.61
C ARG A 524 -8.67 -6.06 -35.30
N GLN A 525 -9.36 -7.20 -35.29
CA GLN A 525 -8.95 -8.41 -35.99
C GLN A 525 -9.69 -8.56 -37.35
N GLN A 526 -9.41 -9.62 -38.07
CA GLN A 526 -10.07 -9.86 -39.38
C GLN A 526 -11.53 -10.28 -39.24
N PHE A 527 -11.99 -10.61 -38.04
CA PHE A 527 -13.37 -10.99 -37.74
C PHE A 527 -13.97 -10.06 -36.67
N LYS A 528 -15.28 -10.11 -36.55
CA LYS A 528 -16.04 -9.33 -35.56
C LYS A 528 -15.91 -9.97 -34.20
N ILE A 529 -15.53 -9.21 -33.18
CA ILE A 529 -15.46 -9.66 -31.78
C ILE A 529 -16.68 -9.09 -31.04
N ALA A 530 -17.50 -9.97 -30.47
CA ALA A 530 -18.60 -9.59 -29.58
C ALA A 530 -18.10 -9.65 -28.14
N ILE A 531 -18.18 -8.53 -27.44
CA ILE A 531 -17.89 -8.39 -26.01
C ILE A 531 -19.23 -8.33 -25.30
N GLN A 532 -19.50 -9.19 -24.34
CA GLN A 532 -20.80 -9.29 -23.69
C GLN A 532 -20.60 -9.47 -22.18
N GLY A 533 -21.41 -8.77 -21.40
CA GLY A 533 -21.53 -9.04 -19.96
C GLY A 533 -22.81 -9.82 -19.70
N ALA A 534 -22.74 -10.81 -18.83
CA ALA A 534 -23.85 -11.69 -18.52
C ALA A 534 -23.96 -11.98 -17.01
N ILE A 535 -25.20 -12.13 -16.52
CA ILE A 535 -25.52 -12.62 -15.18
C ILE A 535 -26.29 -13.92 -15.32
N GLY A 536 -25.76 -15.03 -14.79
CA GLY A 536 -26.43 -16.33 -14.86
C GLY A 536 -26.78 -16.78 -16.29
N GLY A 537 -25.97 -16.38 -17.29
CA GLY A 537 -26.22 -16.67 -18.71
C GLY A 537 -27.08 -15.63 -19.44
N GLN A 538 -27.74 -14.71 -18.76
CA GLN A 538 -28.50 -13.61 -19.36
C GLN A 538 -27.56 -12.45 -19.72
N ILE A 539 -27.53 -12.05 -20.99
CA ILE A 539 -26.71 -10.93 -21.46
C ILE A 539 -27.35 -9.61 -21.01
N ILE A 540 -26.58 -8.81 -20.24
CA ILE A 540 -27.01 -7.51 -19.70
C ILE A 540 -26.32 -6.33 -20.39
N SER A 541 -25.17 -6.56 -21.04
CA SER A 541 -24.46 -5.53 -21.82
C SER A 541 -23.79 -6.15 -23.05
N ARG A 542 -23.58 -5.35 -24.08
CA ARG A 542 -22.94 -5.82 -25.32
C ARG A 542 -22.25 -4.70 -26.07
N GLU A 543 -20.99 -4.93 -26.41
CA GLU A 543 -20.20 -4.11 -27.31
C GLU A 543 -19.61 -4.94 -28.43
N THR A 544 -19.07 -4.29 -29.46
CA THR A 544 -18.57 -4.96 -30.64
C THR A 544 -17.32 -4.28 -31.19
N VAL A 545 -16.22 -5.03 -31.30
CA VAL A 545 -15.05 -4.62 -32.07
C VAL A 545 -15.26 -5.00 -33.55
N ASN A 546 -15.30 -3.98 -34.42
CA ASN A 546 -15.50 -4.20 -35.85
C ASN A 546 -14.22 -4.73 -36.50
N PRO A 547 -14.32 -5.63 -37.46
CA PRO A 547 -13.15 -6.19 -38.13
C PRO A 547 -12.43 -5.17 -39.00
N VAL A 548 -11.12 -5.39 -39.20
CA VAL A 548 -10.36 -4.66 -40.24
C VAL A 548 -10.99 -4.97 -41.61
N ARG A 549 -11.43 -3.94 -42.29
CA ARG A 549 -11.96 -4.07 -43.67
C ARG A 549 -10.81 -3.87 -44.64
N LYS A 550 -10.44 -4.95 -45.34
CA LYS A 550 -9.63 -4.81 -46.55
C LYS A 550 -10.55 -4.28 -47.67
N ASP A 551 -10.19 -3.19 -48.30
CA ASP A 551 -10.95 -2.70 -49.45
C ASP A 551 -10.73 -3.63 -50.62
N VAL A 552 -11.60 -4.65 -50.74
CA VAL A 552 -11.55 -5.63 -51.83
C VAL A 552 -12.09 -5.05 -53.15
N LEU A 553 -12.68 -3.83 -53.05
CA LEU A 553 -13.25 -3.15 -54.20
C LEU A 553 -12.30 -2.13 -54.85
N ALA A 554 -11.19 -1.78 -54.18
CA ALA A 554 -10.20 -0.81 -54.64
C ALA A 554 -9.64 -1.12 -56.06
N LYS A 555 -9.60 -2.42 -56.42
CA LYS A 555 -9.14 -2.88 -57.74
C LYS A 555 -10.28 -3.11 -58.76
N CYS A 556 -11.52 -2.82 -58.40
CA CYS A 556 -12.68 -2.98 -59.30
C CYS A 556 -12.95 -1.67 -60.03
N TYR A 557 -12.21 -1.42 -61.10
CA TYR A 557 -12.51 -0.36 -62.05
C TYR A 557 -13.67 -0.85 -62.95
N GLY A 558 -14.83 -0.15 -62.92
CA GLY A 558 -15.99 -0.42 -63.74
C GLY A 558 -17.22 -0.91 -62.95
N GLY A 559 -18.39 -0.65 -63.47
CA GLY A 559 -19.70 -0.74 -62.84
C GLY A 559 -20.29 -2.14 -62.62
N ASP A 560 -19.49 -3.23 -62.61
CA ASP A 560 -20.03 -4.58 -62.41
C ASP A 560 -20.46 -4.79 -60.93
N ILE A 561 -21.72 -4.51 -60.66
CA ILE A 561 -22.38 -4.64 -59.36
C ILE A 561 -22.35 -6.09 -58.87
N THR A 562 -22.50 -7.06 -59.79
CA THR A 562 -22.54 -8.48 -59.48
C THR A 562 -21.20 -8.99 -58.93
N ARG A 563 -20.10 -8.55 -59.55
CA ARG A 563 -18.74 -8.89 -59.14
C ARG A 563 -18.39 -8.25 -57.77
N LYS A 564 -18.81 -6.99 -57.57
CA LYS A 564 -18.66 -6.31 -56.29
C LYS A 564 -19.38 -7.05 -55.16
N ARG A 565 -20.61 -7.49 -55.43
CA ARG A 565 -21.44 -8.24 -54.48
C ARG A 565 -20.83 -9.60 -54.12
N LYS A 566 -20.35 -10.36 -55.10
CA LYS A 566 -19.66 -11.65 -54.92
C LYS A 566 -18.37 -11.50 -54.10
N LEU A 567 -17.58 -10.45 -54.32
CA LEU A 567 -16.35 -10.20 -53.54
C LEU A 567 -16.65 -9.86 -52.10
N LEU A 568 -17.70 -9.08 -51.84
CA LEU A 568 -18.15 -8.75 -50.48
C LEU A 568 -18.72 -9.99 -49.76
N GLU A 569 -19.46 -10.85 -50.47
CA GLU A 569 -19.97 -12.11 -49.91
C GLU A 569 -18.84 -13.09 -49.55
N LYS A 570 -17.84 -13.27 -50.43
CA LYS A 570 -16.64 -14.07 -50.15
C LYS A 570 -15.85 -13.53 -48.96
N GLN A 571 -15.72 -12.21 -48.87
CA GLN A 571 -15.07 -11.59 -47.71
C GLN A 571 -15.84 -11.87 -46.40
N LYS A 572 -17.18 -11.81 -46.45
CA LYS A 572 -18.05 -12.10 -45.31
C LYS A 572 -17.96 -13.56 -44.87
N GLU A 573 -17.95 -14.49 -45.83
CA GLU A 573 -17.77 -15.93 -45.55
C GLU A 573 -16.38 -16.26 -45.02
N GLY A 574 -15.31 -15.66 -45.57
CA GLY A 574 -13.94 -15.82 -45.07
C GLY A 574 -13.81 -15.35 -43.65
N LYS A 575 -14.39 -14.19 -43.29
CA LYS A 575 -14.43 -13.68 -41.92
C LYS A 575 -15.23 -14.56 -40.96
N LYS A 576 -16.33 -15.16 -41.43
CA LYS A 576 -17.13 -16.09 -40.63
C LYS A 576 -16.36 -17.37 -40.32
N ARG A 577 -15.58 -17.90 -41.30
CA ARG A 577 -14.71 -19.07 -41.07
C ARG A 577 -13.56 -18.76 -40.09
N MET A 578 -12.91 -17.61 -40.25
CA MET A 578 -11.86 -17.17 -39.31
C MET A 578 -12.37 -17.01 -37.89
N LYS A 579 -13.60 -16.53 -37.70
CA LYS A 579 -14.24 -16.45 -36.38
C LYS A 579 -14.39 -17.82 -35.70
N MET A 580 -14.55 -18.91 -36.47
CA MET A 580 -14.69 -20.27 -35.91
C MET A 580 -13.35 -20.92 -35.55
N ILE A 581 -12.23 -20.39 -36.06
CA ILE A 581 -10.90 -20.99 -35.95
C ILE A 581 -10.00 -20.16 -34.99
N GLY A 582 -10.23 -18.84 -34.83
CA GLY A 582 -9.38 -17.96 -34.05
C GLY A 582 -9.87 -17.75 -32.62
N ASP A 583 -9.02 -17.98 -31.64
CA ASP A 583 -9.19 -17.42 -30.31
C ASP A 583 -8.87 -15.93 -30.31
N VAL A 584 -9.58 -15.15 -29.49
CA VAL A 584 -9.34 -13.72 -29.35
C VAL A 584 -8.17 -13.53 -28.42
N GLU A 585 -7.06 -13.02 -28.91
CA GLU A 585 -5.93 -12.61 -28.07
C GLU A 585 -6.31 -11.32 -27.34
N LEU A 586 -6.21 -11.35 -26.02
CA LEU A 586 -6.41 -10.20 -25.14
C LEU A 586 -5.04 -9.59 -24.83
N PRO A 587 -4.81 -8.30 -25.15
CA PRO A 587 -3.61 -7.62 -24.72
C PRO A 587 -3.65 -7.39 -23.19
N GLN A 588 -2.48 -7.27 -22.55
CA GLN A 588 -2.36 -6.94 -21.13
C GLN A 588 -3.14 -5.66 -20.77
N SER A 589 -3.10 -4.66 -21.65
CA SER A 589 -3.84 -3.42 -21.49
C SER A 589 -5.35 -3.62 -21.32
N ALA A 590 -5.93 -4.69 -21.90
CA ALA A 590 -7.35 -4.99 -21.73
C ALA A 590 -7.71 -5.40 -20.30
N PHE A 591 -6.82 -6.09 -19.58
CA PHE A 591 -7.01 -6.41 -18.16
C PHE A 591 -6.81 -5.18 -17.29
N LEU A 592 -5.81 -4.36 -17.60
CA LEU A 592 -5.55 -3.09 -16.91
C LEU A 592 -6.63 -2.04 -17.18
N ALA A 593 -7.22 -2.01 -18.38
CA ALA A 593 -8.29 -1.09 -18.73
C ALA A 593 -9.57 -1.31 -17.88
N VAL A 594 -9.76 -2.51 -17.36
CA VAL A 594 -10.85 -2.79 -16.42
C VAL A 594 -10.60 -2.10 -15.07
N LEU A 595 -9.33 -1.77 -14.75
CA LEU A 595 -8.90 -1.16 -13.48
C LEU A 595 -9.00 0.38 -13.47
N LYS A 596 -8.76 1.03 -14.63
CA LYS A 596 -8.70 2.50 -14.72
C LYS A 596 -9.99 3.08 -15.29
N GLU A 597 -10.59 4.07 -14.68
CA GLU A 597 -11.61 4.88 -15.36
C GLU A 597 -10.94 5.93 -16.27
N LYS A 598 -11.47 6.15 -17.47
CA LYS A 598 -11.03 7.25 -18.30
C LYS A 598 -11.36 8.55 -17.58
N GLU A 599 -10.38 9.43 -17.48
CA GLU A 599 -10.63 10.84 -17.22
C GLU A 599 -11.54 11.36 -18.36
N GLU A 600 -12.76 11.79 -18.02
CA GLU A 600 -13.61 12.57 -18.90
C GLU A 600 -13.22 14.04 -18.87
#